data_a698d773e4f899bc2eb5cf2e7d7c2723
#
_entry.id   a698d773e4f899bc2eb5cf2e7d7c2723
#
_cell.length_a   1.000
_cell.length_b   1.000
_cell.length_c   1.000
_cell.angle_alpha   90.00
_cell.angle_beta   90.00
_cell.angle_gamma   90.00
#
_symmetry.space_group_name_H-M   'P 1'
#
loop_
_entity.id
_entity.type
_entity.pdbx_description
1 polymer ?
#
loop_
_entity_poly.entity_id
_entity_poly.type
_entity_poly.pdbx_seq_one_letter_code
_entity_poly.pdbx_strand_id
1 'polypeptide(L)'
;VNVTQGASTVQEHRWSRRLILWVAVLILANVLADVAIASPLMVLPQMLAHFDTDQAAWLNASAMLAGAIWSPLLAKCSDIYGKRRVLIATLLLACAGALICLMAPTMWLFLVGRCVQGAAFAAIFITVALARQICTPRVAMAVVGLVTSGSSIVGIVEPFLMEPVIEVVGYRGVFVVAAVLAAAAAASVHAFIPESPVRSTGRIDVVGAFLLGGGLAAVLAYTSLGRDFGWLSGGMIMLLVAGATALVGWALLALRVDEPIIDLRVLSRPVLLTLLALILAAGSFRSMLQLTSLIAQVPADLGLGYGLGDGETVAVLLATPNVGIVIGGVGAGWLAGRIGPAIPLLGGIALGVVATFTMLAGVSVLPLAIVCTAMLGVAAGAIGASGYNLATDLAPTERQGTVAGLVSVMLALGSVTFNVLGGEVLKATRIPGALADGAPVSMAIGVHLYVLLAGTLFVLAAVPATNLVRHRRGMQSADRPRRADWC
;
A
#
# COMPACT_ATOMS: atom_id res chain seq x y z
N VAL A 1 29.81 42.25 -4.60
CA VAL A 1 29.83 41.22 -3.55
C VAL A 1 29.36 39.94 -4.20
N ASN A 2 30.29 39.03 -4.51
CA ASN A 2 30.03 37.72 -5.10
C ASN A 2 29.29 36.86 -4.07
N VAL A 3 28.01 36.56 -4.34
CA VAL A 3 27.29 35.50 -3.65
C VAL A 3 27.75 34.20 -4.30
N THR A 4 28.50 33.45 -3.56
CA THR A 4 28.93 32.08 -3.85
C THR A 4 27.72 31.23 -4.27
N GLN A 5 27.76 30.75 -5.51
CA GLN A 5 26.88 29.69 -6.01
C GLN A 5 27.10 28.44 -5.15
N GLY A 6 26.20 28.24 -4.22
CA GLY A 6 26.13 27.03 -3.42
C GLY A 6 25.80 25.82 -4.28
N ALA A 7 26.46 24.75 -4.00
CA ALA A 7 26.42 23.41 -4.53
C ALA A 7 25.20 23.11 -5.40
N SER A 8 25.42 22.95 -6.70
CA SER A 8 24.44 22.45 -7.65
C SER A 8 23.93 21.08 -7.18
N THR A 9 22.70 21.04 -6.70
CA THR A 9 22.00 19.79 -6.44
C THR A 9 21.94 19.01 -7.75
N VAL A 10 22.60 17.86 -7.80
CA VAL A 10 22.67 17.01 -8.98
C VAL A 10 21.29 16.37 -9.18
N GLN A 11 20.40 17.06 -9.90
CA GLN A 11 19.17 16.45 -10.38
C GLN A 11 19.49 15.64 -11.65
N GLU A 12 19.20 14.33 -11.61
CA GLU A 12 19.40 13.47 -12.77
C GLU A 12 18.35 13.75 -13.86
N HIS A 13 18.84 14.14 -15.05
CA HIS A 13 18.02 14.52 -16.19
C HIS A 13 17.78 13.37 -17.18
N ARG A 14 18.58 12.33 -17.14
CA ARG A 14 18.55 11.16 -18.04
C ARG A 14 18.84 9.88 -17.28
N TRP A 15 18.44 8.75 -17.86
CA TRP A 15 18.80 7.43 -17.35
C TRP A 15 20.30 7.22 -17.41
N SER A 16 20.95 7.24 -16.25
CA SER A 16 22.38 7.00 -16.06
C SER A 16 22.55 5.72 -15.23
N ARG A 17 23.76 5.14 -15.23
CA ARG A 17 24.11 4.00 -14.36
C ARG A 17 23.85 4.33 -12.88
N ARG A 18 24.11 5.58 -12.50
CA ARG A 18 23.87 6.07 -11.13
C ARG A 18 22.38 6.07 -10.79
N LEU A 19 21.52 6.54 -11.70
CA LEU A 19 20.07 6.54 -11.50
C LEU A 19 19.53 5.10 -11.41
N ILE A 20 20.00 4.19 -12.24
CA ILE A 20 19.60 2.77 -12.17
C ILE A 20 19.97 2.18 -10.81
N LEU A 21 21.17 2.47 -10.28
CA LEU A 21 21.59 2.05 -8.96
C LEU A 21 20.69 2.64 -7.86
N TRP A 22 20.34 3.94 -7.94
CA TRP A 22 19.41 4.56 -7.01
C TRP A 22 18.04 3.89 -6.99
N VAL A 23 17.49 3.64 -8.17
CA VAL A 23 16.20 2.94 -8.32
C VAL A 23 16.26 1.54 -7.71
N ALA A 24 17.31 0.77 -7.98
CA ALA A 24 17.50 -0.56 -7.40
C ALA A 24 17.58 -0.53 -5.86
N VAL A 25 18.31 0.43 -5.30
CA VAL A 25 18.42 0.61 -3.83
C VAL A 25 17.07 1.02 -3.22
N LEU A 26 16.31 1.90 -3.88
CA LEU A 26 14.98 2.31 -3.40
C LEU A 26 13.96 1.17 -3.50
N ILE A 27 14.03 0.33 -4.56
CA ILE A 27 13.22 -0.90 -4.65
C ILE A 27 13.58 -1.86 -3.54
N LEU A 28 14.88 -2.08 -3.26
CA LEU A 28 15.33 -2.95 -2.17
C LEU A 28 14.78 -2.49 -0.81
N ALA A 29 14.74 -1.17 -0.55
CA ALA A 29 14.14 -0.63 0.68
C ALA A 29 12.63 -0.94 0.80
N ASN A 30 11.89 -0.98 -0.34
CA ASN A 30 10.47 -1.32 -0.34
C ASN A 30 10.22 -2.83 -0.26
N VAL A 31 11.09 -3.65 -0.87
CA VAL A 31 11.07 -5.11 -0.75
C VAL A 31 11.05 -5.55 0.71
N LEU A 32 11.84 -4.87 1.56
CA LEU A 32 11.82 -5.16 2.98
C LEU A 32 10.44 -4.98 3.61
N ALA A 33 9.70 -3.93 3.23
CA ALA A 33 8.37 -3.69 3.78
C ALA A 33 7.40 -4.84 3.44
N ASP A 34 7.47 -5.35 2.21
CA ASP A 34 6.65 -6.47 1.77
C ASP A 34 7.05 -7.77 2.49
N VAL A 35 8.35 -8.11 2.56
CA VAL A 35 8.87 -9.27 3.30
C VAL A 35 8.51 -9.19 4.79
N ALA A 36 8.66 -8.04 5.43
CA ALA A 36 8.36 -7.88 6.85
C ALA A 36 6.87 -8.15 7.20
N ILE A 37 5.97 -8.02 6.22
CA ILE A 37 4.53 -8.15 6.41
C ILE A 37 4.00 -9.47 5.89
N ALA A 38 4.38 -9.85 4.67
CA ALA A 38 3.83 -11.02 3.97
C ALA A 38 4.46 -12.33 4.45
N SER A 39 5.80 -12.39 4.60
CA SER A 39 6.48 -13.64 4.96
C SER A 39 6.03 -14.27 6.29
N PRO A 40 5.72 -13.51 7.37
CA PRO A 40 5.21 -14.10 8.61
C PRO A 40 3.89 -14.86 8.46
N LEU A 41 3.07 -14.54 7.44
CA LEU A 41 1.84 -15.28 7.16
C LEU A 41 2.12 -16.72 6.74
N MET A 42 3.21 -16.98 6.03
CA MET A 42 3.61 -18.32 5.59
C MET A 42 3.94 -19.26 6.75
N VAL A 43 4.38 -18.69 7.87
CA VAL A 43 4.83 -19.43 9.07
C VAL A 43 3.87 -19.29 10.24
N LEU A 44 2.67 -18.74 10.02
CA LEU A 44 1.68 -18.48 11.07
C LEU A 44 1.32 -19.76 11.86
N PRO A 45 1.08 -20.94 11.25
CA PRO A 45 0.83 -22.17 12.00
C PRO A 45 1.99 -22.57 12.93
N GLN A 46 3.24 -22.40 12.47
CA GLN A 46 4.43 -22.69 13.28
C GLN A 46 4.56 -21.73 14.47
N MET A 47 4.21 -20.45 14.26
CA MET A 47 4.23 -19.45 15.34
C MET A 47 3.16 -19.73 16.39
N LEU A 48 1.94 -20.11 15.96
CA LEU A 48 0.86 -20.51 16.87
C LEU A 48 1.26 -21.70 17.75
N ALA A 49 1.85 -22.72 17.14
CA ALA A 49 2.36 -23.89 17.87
C ALA A 49 3.50 -23.54 18.82
N HIS A 50 4.43 -22.64 18.41
CA HIS A 50 5.58 -22.25 19.22
C HIS A 50 5.18 -21.47 20.48
N PHE A 51 4.22 -20.54 20.35
CA PHE A 51 3.76 -19.70 21.47
C PHE A 51 2.59 -20.29 22.23
N ASP A 52 2.15 -21.51 21.88
CA ASP A 52 0.99 -22.20 22.48
C ASP A 52 -0.23 -21.26 22.58
N THR A 53 -0.62 -20.68 21.44
CA THR A 53 -1.67 -19.67 21.37
C THR A 53 -2.58 -19.89 20.17
N ASP A 54 -3.84 -19.51 20.30
CA ASP A 54 -4.84 -19.46 19.23
C ASP A 54 -5.02 -18.05 18.61
N GLN A 55 -4.21 -17.07 19.07
CA GLN A 55 -4.37 -15.66 18.73
C GLN A 55 -3.70 -15.30 17.37
N ALA A 56 -4.06 -16.02 16.31
CA ALA A 56 -3.56 -15.81 14.95
C ALA A 56 -3.74 -14.36 14.47
N ALA A 57 -4.87 -13.73 14.81
CA ALA A 57 -5.21 -12.38 14.42
C ALA A 57 -4.17 -11.35 14.92
N TRP A 58 -3.71 -11.46 16.17
CA TRP A 58 -2.73 -10.55 16.75
C TRP A 58 -1.33 -10.77 16.15
N LEU A 59 -0.91 -12.03 15.98
CA LEU A 59 0.37 -12.36 15.37
C LEU A 59 0.49 -11.78 13.95
N ASN A 60 -0.62 -11.79 13.20
CA ASN A 60 -0.67 -11.29 11.84
C ASN A 60 -0.80 -9.75 11.78
N ALA A 61 -1.80 -9.18 12.49
CA ALA A 61 -2.18 -7.77 12.33
C ALA A 61 -1.25 -6.78 13.04
N SER A 62 -0.50 -7.20 14.07
CA SER A 62 0.25 -6.28 14.94
C SER A 62 1.20 -5.34 14.20
N ALA A 63 1.97 -5.83 13.22
CA ALA A 63 2.87 -4.99 12.45
C ALA A 63 2.12 -3.98 11.58
N MET A 64 1.00 -4.38 10.99
CA MET A 64 0.17 -3.53 10.14
C MET A 64 -0.50 -2.41 10.95
N LEU A 65 -1.02 -2.75 12.13
CA LEU A 65 -1.62 -1.79 13.05
C LEU A 65 -0.59 -0.77 13.55
N ALA A 66 0.59 -1.25 13.93
CA ALA A 66 1.70 -0.37 14.31
C ALA A 66 2.18 0.50 13.14
N GLY A 67 2.17 -0.02 11.91
CA GLY A 67 2.46 0.73 10.70
C GLY A 67 1.54 1.93 10.50
N ALA A 68 0.27 1.83 10.87
CA ALA A 68 -0.66 2.94 10.84
C ALA A 68 -0.27 4.09 11.80
N ILE A 69 0.35 3.76 12.94
CA ILE A 69 0.88 4.76 13.90
C ILE A 69 2.21 5.34 13.39
N TRP A 70 3.11 4.47 12.89
CA TRP A 70 4.40 4.91 12.37
C TRP A 70 4.28 5.81 11.13
N SER A 71 3.30 5.57 10.26
CA SER A 71 3.19 6.24 8.98
C SER A 71 3.10 7.77 9.09
N PRO A 72 2.15 8.39 9.82
CA PRO A 72 2.08 9.85 9.91
C PRO A 72 3.28 10.45 10.64
N LEU A 73 3.82 9.75 11.65
CA LEU A 73 4.98 10.20 12.39
C LEU A 73 6.23 10.23 11.51
N LEU A 74 6.56 9.12 10.85
CA LEU A 74 7.76 9.01 10.01
C LEU A 74 7.64 9.88 8.75
N ALA A 75 6.43 10.08 8.22
CA ALA A 75 6.18 10.99 7.12
C ALA A 75 6.58 12.43 7.48
N LYS A 76 6.10 12.94 8.60
CA LYS A 76 6.45 14.28 9.10
C LYS A 76 7.93 14.38 9.46
N CYS A 77 8.49 13.36 10.15
CA CYS A 77 9.91 13.29 10.44
C CYS A 77 10.76 13.38 9.16
N SER A 78 10.35 12.70 8.08
CA SER A 78 11.08 12.70 6.81
C SER A 78 11.13 14.09 6.15
N ASP A 79 10.08 14.88 6.31
CA ASP A 79 10.04 16.23 5.79
C ASP A 79 10.91 17.20 6.62
N ILE A 80 11.04 16.99 7.95
CA ILE A 80 11.82 17.86 8.85
C ILE A 80 13.30 17.47 8.87
N TYR A 81 13.61 16.20 9.14
CA TYR A 81 15.00 15.75 9.40
C TYR A 81 15.75 15.31 8.15
N GLY A 82 15.05 15.19 7.02
CA GLY A 82 15.59 14.73 5.74
C GLY A 82 15.20 13.28 5.44
N LYS A 83 14.82 13.06 4.18
CA LYS A 83 14.18 11.82 3.73
C LYS A 83 15.13 10.62 3.79
N ARG A 84 16.40 10.79 3.39
CA ARG A 84 17.41 9.74 3.47
C ARG A 84 17.68 9.31 4.91
N ARG A 85 17.86 10.26 5.83
CA ARG A 85 18.15 9.96 7.24
C ARG A 85 17.01 9.20 7.89
N VAL A 86 15.78 9.65 7.64
CA VAL A 86 14.59 8.98 8.20
C VAL A 86 14.36 7.62 7.54
N LEU A 87 14.63 7.46 6.24
CA LEU A 87 14.59 6.14 5.58
C LEU A 87 15.57 5.16 6.24
N ILE A 88 16.82 5.57 6.49
CA ILE A 88 17.80 4.73 7.18
C ILE A 88 17.31 4.36 8.59
N ALA A 89 16.81 5.34 9.36
CA ALA A 89 16.26 5.09 10.70
C ALA A 89 15.06 4.11 10.65
N THR A 90 14.17 4.24 9.67
CA THR A 90 13.05 3.34 9.42
C THR A 90 13.51 1.90 9.16
N LEU A 91 14.52 1.73 8.30
CA LEU A 91 15.09 0.42 7.98
C LEU A 91 15.80 -0.20 9.19
N LEU A 92 16.51 0.60 9.98
CA LEU A 92 17.14 0.14 11.23
C LEU A 92 16.11 -0.24 12.31
N LEU A 93 15.00 0.50 12.42
CA LEU A 93 13.88 0.11 13.28
C LEU A 93 13.26 -1.21 12.83
N ALA A 94 13.06 -1.40 11.53
CA ALA A 94 12.56 -2.66 10.98
C ALA A 94 13.54 -3.83 11.27
N CYS A 95 14.84 -3.59 11.14
CA CYS A 95 15.87 -4.56 11.51
C CYS A 95 15.80 -4.92 13.00
N ALA A 96 15.75 -3.91 13.88
CA ALA A 96 15.64 -4.13 15.32
C ALA A 96 14.36 -4.90 15.67
N GLY A 97 13.22 -4.56 15.05
CA GLY A 97 11.97 -5.29 15.22
C GLY A 97 12.08 -6.76 14.80
N ALA A 98 12.72 -7.04 13.66
CA ALA A 98 12.96 -8.41 13.20
C ALA A 98 13.89 -9.19 14.15
N LEU A 99 14.95 -8.57 14.70
CA LEU A 99 15.82 -9.18 15.70
C LEU A 99 15.09 -9.44 17.01
N ILE A 100 14.20 -8.55 17.47
CA ILE A 100 13.38 -8.79 18.64
C ILE A 100 12.45 -10.00 18.40
N CYS A 101 11.79 -10.08 17.23
CA CYS A 101 10.94 -11.22 16.87
C CYS A 101 11.75 -12.54 16.83
N LEU A 102 12.97 -12.50 16.29
CA LEU A 102 13.87 -13.65 16.22
C LEU A 102 14.24 -14.19 17.62
N MET A 103 14.48 -13.29 18.57
CA MET A 103 14.93 -13.62 19.92
C MET A 103 13.79 -13.76 20.93
N ALA A 104 12.54 -13.54 20.54
CA ALA A 104 11.40 -13.49 21.45
C ALA A 104 11.08 -14.87 22.05
N PRO A 105 11.20 -15.05 23.39
CA PRO A 105 10.81 -16.28 24.08
C PRO A 105 9.30 -16.31 24.39
N THR A 106 8.59 -15.19 24.30
CA THR A 106 7.17 -15.06 24.61
C THR A 106 6.43 -14.33 23.52
N MET A 107 5.14 -14.63 23.38
CA MET A 107 4.25 -13.96 22.42
C MET A 107 4.26 -12.42 22.60
N TRP A 108 4.26 -11.93 23.85
CA TRP A 108 4.22 -10.49 24.11
C TRP A 108 5.47 -9.77 23.60
N LEU A 109 6.66 -10.33 23.82
CA LEU A 109 7.90 -9.75 23.30
C LEU A 109 7.92 -9.84 21.77
N PHE A 110 7.40 -10.92 21.20
CA PHE A 110 7.23 -11.07 19.77
C PHE A 110 6.33 -9.96 19.20
N LEU A 111 5.17 -9.67 19.81
CA LEU A 111 4.28 -8.59 19.41
C LEU A 111 4.95 -7.21 19.49
N VAL A 112 5.77 -6.96 20.51
CA VAL A 112 6.58 -5.73 20.60
C VAL A 112 7.52 -5.65 19.39
N GLY A 113 8.22 -6.74 19.05
CA GLY A 113 9.07 -6.81 17.86
C GLY A 113 8.30 -6.50 16.57
N ARG A 114 7.10 -7.07 16.42
CA ARG A 114 6.19 -6.80 15.29
C ARG A 114 5.76 -5.33 15.24
N CYS A 115 5.46 -4.72 16.39
CA CYS A 115 5.10 -3.31 16.46
C CYS A 115 6.26 -2.39 16.01
N VAL A 116 7.49 -2.72 16.41
CA VAL A 116 8.69 -1.98 15.95
C VAL A 116 8.93 -2.22 14.46
N GLN A 117 8.79 -3.47 13.98
CA GLN A 117 8.95 -3.85 12.58
C GLN A 117 7.92 -3.13 11.68
N GLY A 118 6.75 -2.78 12.20
CA GLY A 118 5.72 -2.00 11.50
C GLY A 118 6.21 -0.66 10.93
N ALA A 119 7.32 -0.11 11.44
CA ALA A 119 7.96 1.06 10.84
C ALA A 119 8.35 0.85 9.38
N ALA A 120 8.58 -0.40 8.93
CA ALA A 120 8.89 -0.74 7.55
C ALA A 120 7.86 -0.20 6.54
N PHE A 121 6.58 -0.07 6.93
CA PHE A 121 5.54 0.52 6.07
C PHE A 121 5.86 1.94 5.60
N ALA A 122 6.70 2.68 6.34
CA ALA A 122 7.08 4.01 5.95
C ALA A 122 8.07 4.04 4.76
N ALA A 123 8.74 2.95 4.43
CA ALA A 123 9.72 2.90 3.36
C ALA A 123 9.14 3.36 2.03
N ILE A 124 7.93 2.90 1.67
CA ILE A 124 7.33 3.19 0.36
C ILE A 124 7.09 4.69 0.13
N PHE A 125 6.50 5.39 1.08
CA PHE A 125 6.20 6.81 0.86
C PHE A 125 7.43 7.71 1.06
N ILE A 126 8.40 7.31 1.89
CA ILE A 126 9.68 8.05 2.02
C ILE A 126 10.50 7.89 0.74
N THR A 127 10.57 6.69 0.15
CA THR A 127 11.27 6.45 -1.12
C THR A 127 10.64 7.22 -2.27
N VAL A 128 9.30 7.29 -2.33
CA VAL A 128 8.58 8.12 -3.31
C VAL A 128 8.92 9.59 -3.15
N ALA A 129 8.84 10.13 -1.93
CA ALA A 129 9.14 11.53 -1.65
C ALA A 129 10.63 11.86 -1.92
N LEU A 130 11.55 10.92 -1.64
CA LEU A 130 12.96 11.07 -1.93
C LEU A 130 13.22 11.08 -3.45
N ALA A 131 12.64 10.15 -4.20
CA ALA A 131 12.73 10.10 -5.66
C ALA A 131 12.26 11.41 -6.32
N ARG A 132 11.19 12.02 -5.80
CA ARG A 132 10.66 13.31 -6.26
C ARG A 132 11.63 14.47 -6.06
N GLN A 133 12.52 14.39 -5.10
CA GLN A 133 13.47 15.48 -4.77
C GLN A 133 14.86 15.30 -5.42
N ILE A 134 15.28 14.06 -5.66
CA ILE A 134 16.59 13.79 -6.25
C ILE A 134 16.56 13.66 -7.79
N CYS A 135 15.38 13.52 -8.39
CA CYS A 135 15.18 13.40 -9.83
C CYS A 135 14.45 14.62 -10.40
N THR A 136 14.64 14.91 -11.70
CA THR A 136 13.80 15.88 -12.40
C THR A 136 12.35 15.42 -12.46
N PRO A 137 11.35 16.30 -12.51
CA PRO A 137 9.93 15.94 -12.40
C PRO A 137 9.50 14.81 -13.34
N ARG A 138 9.98 14.83 -14.58
CA ARG A 138 9.65 13.81 -15.59
C ARG A 138 10.25 12.44 -15.26
N VAL A 139 11.52 12.41 -14.85
CA VAL A 139 12.23 11.19 -14.45
C VAL A 139 11.68 10.66 -13.14
N ALA A 140 11.39 11.54 -12.19
CA ALA A 140 10.81 11.20 -10.90
C ALA A 140 9.49 10.42 -11.04
N MET A 141 8.61 10.80 -11.97
CA MET A 141 7.36 10.07 -12.21
C MET A 141 7.59 8.62 -12.65
N ALA A 142 8.57 8.39 -13.52
CA ALA A 142 8.93 7.03 -13.94
C ALA A 142 9.60 6.25 -12.79
N VAL A 143 10.48 6.89 -12.02
CA VAL A 143 11.13 6.28 -10.84
C VAL A 143 10.10 5.92 -9.78
N VAL A 144 9.13 6.78 -9.50
CA VAL A 144 8.03 6.48 -8.57
C VAL A 144 7.25 5.24 -9.04
N GLY A 145 6.92 5.14 -10.34
CA GLY A 145 6.28 3.94 -10.90
C GLY A 145 7.11 2.67 -10.69
N LEU A 146 8.42 2.73 -10.94
CA LEU A 146 9.33 1.60 -10.71
C LEU A 146 9.44 1.23 -9.22
N VAL A 147 9.57 2.21 -8.35
CA VAL A 147 9.78 2.00 -6.91
C VAL A 147 8.52 1.47 -6.23
N THR A 148 7.34 1.98 -6.59
CA THR A 148 6.07 1.55 -5.99
C THR A 148 5.57 0.19 -6.49
N SER A 149 5.98 -0.24 -7.67
CA SER A 149 5.56 -1.52 -8.25
C SER A 149 6.67 -2.56 -8.30
N GLY A 150 7.93 -2.14 -8.16
CA GLY A 150 9.09 -3.04 -8.24
C GLY A 150 9.14 -4.06 -7.11
N SER A 151 8.64 -3.73 -5.93
CA SER A 151 8.55 -4.67 -4.81
C SER A 151 7.57 -5.82 -5.06
N SER A 152 6.59 -5.65 -5.96
CA SER A 152 5.66 -6.73 -6.33
C SER A 152 6.34 -7.92 -7.01
N ILE A 153 7.56 -7.74 -7.54
CA ILE A 153 8.39 -8.85 -8.03
C ILE A 153 8.66 -9.86 -6.90
N VAL A 154 8.83 -9.34 -5.67
CA VAL A 154 9.06 -10.17 -4.48
C VAL A 154 7.88 -11.09 -4.21
N GLY A 155 6.65 -10.58 -4.31
CA GLY A 155 5.44 -11.40 -4.13
C GLY A 155 5.36 -12.60 -5.09
N ILE A 156 6.12 -12.59 -6.20
CA ILE A 156 6.23 -13.72 -7.12
C ILE A 156 7.32 -14.69 -6.67
N VAL A 157 8.47 -14.18 -6.23
CA VAL A 157 9.69 -14.96 -5.97
C VAL A 157 9.77 -15.40 -4.50
N GLU A 158 9.15 -14.64 -3.59
CA GLU A 158 9.24 -14.84 -2.14
C GLU A 158 8.87 -16.25 -1.68
N PRO A 159 7.75 -16.86 -2.12
CA PRO A 159 7.41 -18.21 -1.68
C PRO A 159 8.54 -19.22 -1.96
N PHE A 160 9.10 -19.17 -3.18
CA PHE A 160 10.18 -20.07 -3.60
C PHE A 160 11.50 -19.83 -2.86
N LEU A 161 11.77 -18.59 -2.42
CA LEU A 161 12.97 -18.27 -1.64
C LEU A 161 12.80 -18.57 -0.16
N MET A 162 11.59 -18.41 0.38
CA MET A 162 11.32 -18.61 1.80
C MET A 162 11.12 -20.07 2.18
N GLU A 163 10.56 -20.89 1.28
CA GLU A 163 10.30 -22.30 1.55
C GLU A 163 11.56 -23.05 2.03
N PRO A 164 12.73 -23.02 1.32
CA PRO A 164 13.95 -23.68 1.81
C PRO A 164 14.47 -23.10 3.12
N VAL A 165 14.29 -21.80 3.34
CA VAL A 165 14.72 -21.16 4.60
C VAL A 165 13.84 -21.61 5.77
N ILE A 166 12.52 -21.75 5.53
CA ILE A 166 11.56 -22.21 6.54
C ILE A 166 11.80 -23.68 6.87
N GLU A 167 12.13 -24.51 5.89
CA GLU A 167 12.44 -25.92 6.10
C GLU A 167 13.67 -26.12 7.00
N VAL A 168 14.73 -25.32 6.82
CA VAL A 168 15.99 -25.46 7.56
C VAL A 168 15.97 -24.77 8.92
N VAL A 169 15.41 -23.55 9.01
CA VAL A 169 15.50 -22.66 10.19
C VAL A 169 14.15 -22.55 10.93
N GLY A 170 13.06 -23.04 10.32
CA GLY A 170 11.70 -22.86 10.83
C GLY A 170 11.22 -21.42 10.70
N TYR A 171 10.17 -21.06 11.47
CA TYR A 171 9.57 -19.72 11.44
C TYR A 171 10.57 -18.57 11.68
N ARG A 172 11.63 -18.83 12.43
CA ARG A 172 12.67 -17.84 12.74
C ARG A 172 13.44 -17.39 11.50
N GLY A 173 13.54 -18.26 10.47
CA GLY A 173 14.21 -17.96 9.21
C GLY A 173 13.65 -16.73 8.50
N VAL A 174 12.35 -16.52 8.58
CA VAL A 174 11.69 -15.33 8.01
C VAL A 174 12.20 -14.03 8.63
N PHE A 175 12.41 -14.01 9.96
CA PHE A 175 12.91 -12.83 10.67
C PHE A 175 14.41 -12.61 10.46
N VAL A 176 15.19 -13.70 10.25
CA VAL A 176 16.61 -13.59 9.83
C VAL A 176 16.70 -12.91 8.48
N VAL A 177 15.93 -13.37 7.49
CA VAL A 177 15.90 -12.77 6.13
C VAL A 177 15.46 -11.31 6.20
N ALA A 178 14.40 -11.00 6.95
CA ALA A 178 13.94 -9.63 7.14
C ALA A 178 15.01 -8.72 7.77
N ALA A 179 15.74 -9.20 8.79
CA ALA A 179 16.81 -8.44 9.43
C ALA A 179 18.00 -8.20 8.48
N VAL A 180 18.41 -9.22 7.73
CA VAL A 180 19.51 -9.11 6.74
C VAL A 180 19.14 -8.14 5.62
N LEU A 181 17.94 -8.24 5.07
CA LEU A 181 17.45 -7.32 4.03
C LEU A 181 17.37 -5.89 4.56
N ALA A 182 16.89 -5.69 5.80
CA ALA A 182 16.80 -4.38 6.43
C ALA A 182 18.19 -3.75 6.59
N ALA A 183 19.16 -4.50 7.10
CA ALA A 183 20.54 -4.03 7.27
C ALA A 183 21.19 -3.73 5.91
N ALA A 184 21.02 -4.60 4.92
CA ALA A 184 21.54 -4.42 3.57
C ALA A 184 20.91 -3.19 2.88
N ALA A 185 19.60 -3.00 3.02
CA ALA A 185 18.90 -1.83 2.48
C ALA A 185 19.37 -0.54 3.17
N ALA A 186 19.50 -0.52 4.50
CA ALA A 186 20.00 0.63 5.25
C ALA A 186 21.42 1.01 4.83
N ALA A 187 22.33 0.02 4.73
CA ALA A 187 23.70 0.22 4.28
C ALA A 187 23.74 0.74 2.84
N SER A 188 22.95 0.17 1.94
CA SER A 188 22.86 0.60 0.54
C SER A 188 22.32 2.02 0.40
N VAL A 189 21.27 2.38 1.14
CA VAL A 189 20.73 3.75 1.18
C VAL A 189 21.79 4.70 1.73
N HIS A 190 22.52 4.31 2.78
CA HIS A 190 23.60 5.12 3.33
C HIS A 190 24.74 5.36 2.34
N ALA A 191 25.14 4.34 1.60
CA ALA A 191 26.28 4.42 0.69
C ALA A 191 25.97 5.15 -0.63
N PHE A 192 24.79 4.93 -1.21
CA PHE A 192 24.52 5.30 -2.61
C PHE A 192 23.50 6.44 -2.78
N ILE A 193 22.56 6.62 -1.86
CA ILE A 193 21.49 7.62 -2.04
C ILE A 193 21.94 8.99 -1.48
N PRO A 194 21.81 10.09 -2.23
CA PRO A 194 22.06 11.43 -1.72
C PRO A 194 20.97 11.87 -0.73
N GLU A 195 21.29 12.80 0.16
CA GLU A 195 20.28 13.41 1.04
C GLU A 195 19.36 14.33 0.26
N SER A 196 18.12 14.45 0.70
CA SER A 196 17.15 15.35 0.11
C SER A 196 17.54 16.83 0.37
N PRO A 197 17.52 17.68 -0.67
CA PRO A 197 17.95 19.07 -0.54
C PRO A 197 16.93 19.94 0.23
N VAL A 198 15.66 19.56 0.20
CA VAL A 198 14.55 20.34 0.76
C VAL A 198 14.09 19.71 2.08
N ARG A 199 13.99 20.56 3.10
CA ARG A 199 13.47 20.21 4.43
C ARG A 199 12.41 21.20 4.85
N SER A 200 11.42 20.72 5.59
CA SER A 200 10.46 21.58 6.27
C SER A 200 11.07 22.13 7.55
N THR A 201 10.76 23.37 7.86
CA THR A 201 10.99 23.92 9.20
C THR A 201 9.74 23.65 10.01
N GLY A 202 9.89 23.19 11.25
CA GLY A 202 8.74 22.99 12.12
C GLY A 202 8.96 21.97 13.23
N ARG A 203 7.93 21.79 14.05
CA ARG A 203 7.91 20.85 15.17
C ARG A 203 7.05 19.65 14.83
N ILE A 204 7.37 18.51 15.46
CA ILE A 204 6.55 17.31 15.34
C ILE A 204 5.38 17.44 16.31
N ASP A 205 4.18 17.41 15.78
CA ASP A 205 2.95 17.27 16.57
C ASP A 205 2.80 15.79 17.00
N VAL A 206 3.44 15.47 18.11
CA VAL A 206 3.44 14.10 18.66
C VAL A 206 2.04 13.68 19.08
N VAL A 207 1.25 14.60 19.66
CA VAL A 207 -0.12 14.32 20.10
C VAL A 207 -1.01 14.04 18.90
N GLY A 208 -0.94 14.89 17.87
CA GLY A 208 -1.67 14.67 16.62
C GLY A 208 -1.24 13.37 15.91
N ALA A 209 0.04 13.01 15.96
CA ALA A 209 0.52 11.74 15.42
C ALA A 209 -0.09 10.53 16.11
N PHE A 210 -0.13 10.53 17.45
CA PHE A 210 -0.73 9.45 18.22
C PHE A 210 -2.25 9.39 18.07
N LEU A 211 -2.95 10.52 18.02
CA LEU A 211 -4.40 10.56 17.79
C LEU A 211 -4.76 10.06 16.39
N LEU A 212 -4.04 10.51 15.37
CA LEU A 212 -4.27 10.05 13.99
C LEU A 212 -3.88 8.59 13.82
N GLY A 213 -2.64 8.22 14.16
CA GLY A 213 -2.14 6.86 14.00
C GLY A 213 -2.87 5.86 14.89
N GLY A 214 -3.11 6.19 16.15
CA GLY A 214 -3.88 5.38 17.09
C GLY A 214 -5.34 5.24 16.68
N GLY A 215 -5.97 6.30 16.19
CA GLY A 215 -7.33 6.27 15.65
C GLY A 215 -7.45 5.38 14.41
N LEU A 216 -6.51 5.51 13.47
CA LEU A 216 -6.43 4.64 12.30
C LEU A 216 -6.16 3.18 12.69
N ALA A 217 -5.22 2.94 13.61
CA ALA A 217 -4.92 1.60 14.10
C ALA A 217 -6.15 0.96 14.79
N ALA A 218 -6.91 1.72 15.57
CA ALA A 218 -8.13 1.22 16.22
C ALA A 218 -9.22 0.87 15.19
N VAL A 219 -9.43 1.70 14.16
CA VAL A 219 -10.37 1.40 13.06
C VAL A 219 -9.90 0.19 12.26
N LEU A 220 -8.61 0.10 11.93
CA LEU A 220 -8.05 -1.06 11.25
C LEU A 220 -8.12 -2.33 12.11
N ALA A 221 -7.90 -2.23 13.42
CA ALA A 221 -8.05 -3.34 14.36
C ALA A 221 -9.52 -3.80 14.42
N TYR A 222 -10.47 -2.86 14.53
CA TYR A 222 -11.89 -3.20 14.47
C TYR A 222 -12.22 -3.98 13.20
N THR A 223 -11.77 -3.51 12.03
CA THR A 223 -12.04 -4.19 10.77
C THR A 223 -11.29 -5.52 10.61
N SER A 224 -10.09 -5.66 11.14
CA SER A 224 -9.30 -6.89 11.05
C SER A 224 -9.73 -7.97 12.06
N LEU A 225 -10.08 -7.56 13.28
CA LEU A 225 -10.34 -8.45 14.40
C LEU A 225 -11.84 -8.67 14.66
N GLY A 226 -12.71 -7.83 14.10
CA GLY A 226 -14.15 -7.88 14.34
C GLY A 226 -14.79 -9.22 13.96
N ARG A 227 -14.18 -9.94 13.00
CA ARG A 227 -14.63 -11.27 12.59
C ARG A 227 -14.40 -12.33 13.68
N ASP A 228 -13.25 -12.27 14.36
CA ASP A 228 -12.83 -13.26 15.35
C ASP A 228 -13.46 -12.98 16.71
N PHE A 229 -13.57 -11.70 17.09
CA PHE A 229 -14.09 -11.28 18.39
C PHE A 229 -15.58 -10.87 18.37
N GLY A 230 -16.22 -10.88 17.20
CA GLY A 230 -17.62 -10.45 17.01
C GLY A 230 -17.77 -8.93 16.90
N TRP A 231 -18.27 -8.46 15.76
CA TRP A 231 -18.43 -7.03 15.42
C TRP A 231 -19.19 -6.21 16.46
N LEU A 232 -20.20 -6.81 17.10
CA LEU A 232 -21.07 -6.16 18.09
C LEU A 232 -20.67 -6.47 19.54
N SER A 233 -19.51 -7.09 19.76
CA SER A 233 -19.01 -7.29 21.12
C SER A 233 -18.67 -5.95 21.77
N GLY A 234 -18.85 -5.84 23.08
CA GLY A 234 -18.59 -4.60 23.81
C GLY A 234 -17.17 -4.07 23.60
N GLY A 235 -16.18 -4.97 23.53
CA GLY A 235 -14.78 -4.62 23.25
C GLY A 235 -14.58 -4.04 21.86
N MET A 236 -15.21 -4.61 20.82
CA MET A 236 -15.11 -4.12 19.46
C MET A 236 -15.82 -2.77 19.27
N ILE A 237 -17.02 -2.62 19.85
CA ILE A 237 -17.73 -1.33 19.82
C ILE A 237 -16.90 -0.25 20.54
N MET A 238 -16.32 -0.57 21.70
CA MET A 238 -15.46 0.36 22.44
C MET A 238 -14.21 0.76 21.61
N LEU A 239 -13.61 -0.20 20.92
CA LEU A 239 -12.47 0.04 20.03
C LEU A 239 -12.83 0.97 18.87
N LEU A 240 -13.99 0.75 18.23
CA LEU A 240 -14.49 1.60 17.15
C LEU A 240 -14.78 3.04 17.64
N VAL A 241 -15.47 3.16 18.79
CA VAL A 241 -15.78 4.47 19.39
C VAL A 241 -14.49 5.19 19.80
N ALA A 242 -13.55 4.49 20.43
CA ALA A 242 -12.24 5.07 20.79
C ALA A 242 -11.47 5.54 19.54
N GLY A 243 -11.45 4.73 18.47
CA GLY A 243 -10.83 5.08 17.20
C GLY A 243 -11.48 6.30 16.54
N ALA A 244 -12.80 6.32 16.46
CA ALA A 244 -13.56 7.45 15.92
C ALA A 244 -13.33 8.74 16.75
N THR A 245 -13.36 8.63 18.07
CA THR A 245 -13.11 9.75 18.98
C THR A 245 -11.68 10.28 18.83
N ALA A 246 -10.69 9.41 18.70
CA ALA A 246 -9.30 9.80 18.45
C ALA A 246 -9.14 10.52 17.10
N LEU A 247 -9.78 10.05 16.02
CA LEU A 247 -9.75 10.69 14.70
C LEU A 247 -10.46 12.06 14.72
N VAL A 248 -11.59 12.16 15.37
CA VAL A 248 -12.28 13.45 15.56
C VAL A 248 -11.43 14.40 16.41
N GLY A 249 -10.86 13.93 17.51
CA GLY A 249 -9.94 14.68 18.37
C GLY A 249 -8.72 15.17 17.58
N TRP A 250 -8.13 14.31 16.74
CA TRP A 250 -7.06 14.70 15.84
C TRP A 250 -7.50 15.79 14.85
N ALA A 251 -8.66 15.62 14.20
CA ALA A 251 -9.14 16.61 13.23
C ALA A 251 -9.37 18.00 13.89
N LEU A 252 -9.96 18.02 15.08
CA LEU A 252 -10.15 19.24 15.85
C LEU A 252 -8.82 19.87 16.29
N LEU A 253 -7.85 19.05 16.71
CA LEU A 253 -6.51 19.48 17.07
C LEU A 253 -5.77 20.07 15.87
N ALA A 254 -5.82 19.37 14.70
CA ALA A 254 -5.19 19.81 13.47
C ALA A 254 -5.72 21.17 12.95
N LEU A 255 -6.96 21.52 13.31
CA LEU A 255 -7.54 22.83 12.99
C LEU A 255 -7.11 23.95 13.98
N ARG A 256 -6.54 23.60 15.14
CA ARG A 256 -6.17 24.56 16.19
C ARG A 256 -4.66 24.78 16.32
N VAL A 257 -3.86 23.77 16.02
CA VAL A 257 -2.40 23.81 16.12
C VAL A 257 -1.81 24.49 14.88
N ASP A 258 -0.76 25.30 15.06
CA ASP A 258 -0.10 26.00 13.96
C ASP A 258 0.64 25.05 13.01
N GLU A 259 1.23 23.97 13.55
CA GLU A 259 2.02 22.99 12.79
C GLU A 259 1.50 21.57 13.02
N PRO A 260 0.30 21.24 12.54
CA PRO A 260 -0.26 19.89 12.71
C PRO A 260 0.53 18.85 11.92
N ILE A 261 0.35 17.57 12.26
CA ILE A 261 1.00 16.44 11.55
C ILE A 261 0.58 16.40 10.08
N ILE A 262 -0.71 16.61 9.83
CA ILE A 262 -1.28 16.84 8.50
C ILE A 262 -2.12 18.12 8.59
N ASP A 263 -1.77 19.10 7.78
CA ASP A 263 -2.48 20.36 7.71
C ASP A 263 -3.71 20.23 6.79
N LEU A 264 -4.87 20.03 7.41
CA LEU A 264 -6.15 19.89 6.71
C LEU A 264 -6.55 21.14 5.93
N ARG A 265 -6.02 22.32 6.30
CA ARG A 265 -6.32 23.61 5.65
C ARG A 265 -5.63 23.73 4.29
N VAL A 266 -4.51 23.00 4.10
CA VAL A 266 -3.69 23.05 2.88
C VAL A 266 -4.06 21.93 1.91
N LEU A 267 -4.90 20.95 2.32
CA LEU A 267 -5.39 19.90 1.44
C LEU A 267 -6.28 20.48 0.36
N SER A 268 -5.69 20.68 -0.83
CA SER A 268 -6.41 21.17 -2.00
C SER A 268 -7.48 20.17 -2.48
N ARG A 269 -8.55 20.68 -3.11
CA ARG A 269 -9.59 19.81 -3.71
C ARG A 269 -9.03 18.71 -4.61
N PRO A 270 -8.02 18.96 -5.50
CA PRO A 270 -7.42 17.90 -6.30
C PRO A 270 -6.74 16.80 -5.47
N VAL A 271 -6.09 17.14 -4.34
CA VAL A 271 -5.49 16.13 -3.44
C VAL A 271 -6.59 15.28 -2.82
N LEU A 272 -7.67 15.90 -2.30
CA LEU A 272 -8.80 15.16 -1.73
C LEU A 272 -9.48 14.23 -2.74
N LEU A 273 -9.68 14.70 -3.96
CA LEU A 273 -10.23 13.87 -5.05
C LEU A 273 -9.28 12.70 -5.40
N THR A 274 -7.97 12.92 -5.36
CA THR A 274 -6.97 11.86 -5.55
C THR A 274 -7.09 10.81 -4.46
N LEU A 275 -7.12 11.21 -3.19
CA LEU A 275 -7.25 10.32 -2.05
C LEU A 275 -8.56 9.52 -2.08
N LEU A 276 -9.68 10.16 -2.46
CA LEU A 276 -10.97 9.50 -2.62
C LEU A 276 -10.94 8.46 -3.76
N ALA A 277 -10.34 8.79 -4.88
CA ALA A 277 -10.17 7.83 -5.98
C ALA A 277 -9.34 6.62 -5.53
N LEU A 278 -8.27 6.85 -4.76
CA LEU A 278 -7.36 5.81 -4.31
C LEU A 278 -8.00 4.88 -3.28
N ILE A 279 -8.76 5.39 -2.31
CA ILE A 279 -9.42 4.55 -1.30
C ILE A 279 -10.42 3.59 -1.95
N LEU A 280 -11.22 4.09 -2.89
CA LEU A 280 -12.21 3.30 -3.61
C LEU A 280 -11.56 2.26 -4.53
N ALA A 281 -10.56 2.68 -5.33
CA ALA A 281 -9.92 1.81 -6.31
C ALA A 281 -9.02 0.74 -5.66
N ALA A 282 -8.24 1.09 -4.64
CA ALA A 282 -7.40 0.13 -3.93
C ALA A 282 -8.23 -0.89 -3.16
N GLY A 283 -9.31 -0.43 -2.53
CA GLY A 283 -10.26 -1.31 -1.86
C GLY A 283 -10.91 -2.30 -2.81
N SER A 284 -11.36 -1.83 -3.95
CA SER A 284 -11.93 -2.68 -4.98
C SER A 284 -10.95 -3.73 -5.50
N PHE A 285 -9.71 -3.33 -5.81
CA PHE A 285 -8.65 -4.26 -6.24
C PHE A 285 -8.37 -5.34 -5.19
N ARG A 286 -8.13 -4.94 -3.94
CA ARG A 286 -7.83 -5.89 -2.86
C ARG A 286 -8.98 -6.84 -2.57
N SER A 287 -10.20 -6.32 -2.63
CA SER A 287 -11.43 -7.09 -2.50
C SER A 287 -11.52 -8.18 -3.59
N MET A 288 -11.27 -7.83 -4.85
CA MET A 288 -11.26 -8.80 -5.94
C MET A 288 -10.16 -9.84 -5.81
N LEU A 289 -8.96 -9.46 -5.36
CA LEU A 289 -7.86 -10.38 -5.13
C LEU A 289 -8.22 -11.40 -4.03
N GLN A 290 -8.84 -10.94 -2.94
CA GLN A 290 -9.32 -11.81 -1.88
C GLN A 290 -10.41 -12.78 -2.36
N LEU A 291 -11.39 -12.28 -3.14
CA LEU A 291 -12.42 -13.14 -3.74
C LEU A 291 -11.80 -14.26 -4.58
N THR A 292 -10.86 -13.90 -5.46
CA THR A 292 -10.18 -14.86 -6.35
C THR A 292 -9.45 -15.94 -5.54
N SER A 293 -8.78 -15.54 -4.44
CA SER A 293 -8.12 -16.49 -3.53
C SER A 293 -9.12 -17.43 -2.86
N LEU A 294 -10.28 -16.93 -2.43
CA LEU A 294 -11.31 -17.73 -1.75
C LEU A 294 -12.01 -18.73 -2.69
N ILE A 295 -12.23 -18.37 -3.96
CA ILE A 295 -12.89 -19.25 -4.93
C ILE A 295 -11.91 -20.18 -5.67
N ALA A 296 -10.59 -19.99 -5.52
CA ALA A 296 -9.59 -20.79 -6.22
C ALA A 296 -9.74 -22.29 -5.94
N GLN A 297 -10.00 -22.65 -4.70
CA GLN A 297 -10.10 -24.04 -4.24
C GLN A 297 -11.53 -24.60 -4.31
N VAL A 298 -12.55 -23.78 -4.55
CA VAL A 298 -13.94 -24.23 -4.65
C VAL A 298 -14.08 -25.15 -5.87
N PRO A 299 -14.69 -26.35 -5.70
CA PRO A 299 -14.88 -27.32 -6.79
C PRO A 299 -15.65 -26.73 -7.98
N ALA A 300 -15.18 -27.00 -9.20
CA ALA A 300 -15.74 -26.44 -10.41
C ALA A 300 -17.17 -26.95 -10.74
N ASP A 301 -17.53 -28.11 -10.22
CA ASP A 301 -18.88 -28.71 -10.36
C ASP A 301 -19.98 -27.91 -9.67
N LEU A 302 -19.63 -27.07 -8.70
CA LEU A 302 -20.55 -26.12 -8.06
C LEU A 302 -20.86 -24.89 -8.93
N GLY A 303 -20.25 -24.78 -10.13
CA GLY A 303 -20.38 -23.62 -11.01
C GLY A 303 -19.74 -22.33 -10.48
N LEU A 304 -18.94 -22.47 -9.45
CA LEU A 304 -18.23 -21.41 -8.74
C LEU A 304 -16.81 -21.87 -8.46
N GLY A 305 -15.83 -21.13 -8.91
CA GLY A 305 -14.44 -21.47 -8.62
C GLY A 305 -13.81 -22.42 -9.65
N TYR A 306 -12.61 -22.89 -9.35
CA TYR A 306 -11.75 -23.51 -10.37
C TYR A 306 -11.32 -24.91 -10.00
N GLY A 307 -11.65 -25.39 -8.81
CA GLY A 307 -11.28 -26.73 -8.33
C GLY A 307 -9.77 -26.96 -8.29
N LEU A 308 -9.00 -25.90 -8.00
CA LEU A 308 -7.56 -25.99 -7.91
C LEU A 308 -7.22 -26.62 -6.56
N GLY A 309 -6.60 -27.80 -6.59
CA GLY A 309 -6.01 -28.40 -5.38
C GLY A 309 -4.83 -27.55 -4.87
N ASP A 310 -4.32 -27.90 -3.69
CA ASP A 310 -3.10 -27.30 -3.15
C ASP A 310 -1.95 -27.47 -4.12
N GLY A 311 -1.41 -26.39 -4.68
CA GLY A 311 -0.27 -26.52 -5.55
C GLY A 311 0.02 -25.37 -6.52
N GLU A 312 0.84 -25.68 -7.52
CA GLU A 312 1.42 -24.72 -8.47
C GLU A 312 0.39 -23.84 -9.20
N THR A 313 -0.80 -24.37 -9.49
CA THR A 313 -1.84 -23.63 -10.24
C THR A 313 -2.47 -22.52 -9.40
N VAL A 314 -2.65 -22.72 -8.09
CA VAL A 314 -3.08 -21.67 -7.16
C VAL A 314 -2.02 -20.57 -7.07
N ALA A 315 -0.75 -20.99 -6.97
CA ALA A 315 0.38 -20.07 -6.94
C ALA A 315 0.44 -19.18 -8.19
N VAL A 316 0.22 -19.77 -9.39
CA VAL A 316 0.16 -19.02 -10.66
C VAL A 316 -0.97 -18.00 -10.64
N LEU A 317 -2.18 -18.37 -10.21
CA LEU A 317 -3.32 -17.46 -10.15
C LEU A 317 -3.07 -16.29 -9.21
N LEU A 318 -2.41 -16.51 -8.06
CA LEU A 318 -2.11 -15.48 -7.07
C LEU A 318 -0.85 -14.66 -7.41
N ALA A 319 0.10 -15.22 -8.20
CA ALA A 319 1.27 -14.50 -8.67
C ALA A 319 0.97 -13.58 -9.88
N THR A 320 0.00 -13.95 -10.71
CA THR A 320 -0.36 -13.20 -11.93
C THR A 320 -0.64 -11.70 -11.70
N PRO A 321 -1.40 -11.27 -10.68
CA PRO A 321 -1.61 -9.85 -10.43
C PRO A 321 -0.32 -9.10 -10.08
N ASN A 322 0.68 -9.73 -9.47
CA ASN A 322 1.95 -9.09 -9.16
C ASN A 322 2.74 -8.73 -10.44
N VAL A 323 2.74 -9.61 -11.44
CA VAL A 323 3.29 -9.29 -12.78
C VAL A 323 2.57 -8.10 -13.38
N GLY A 324 1.23 -8.09 -13.29
CA GLY A 324 0.40 -6.97 -13.74
C GLY A 324 0.75 -5.66 -13.04
N ILE A 325 0.94 -5.67 -11.72
CA ILE A 325 1.30 -4.49 -10.93
C ILE A 325 2.62 -3.88 -11.43
N VAL A 326 3.62 -4.70 -11.71
CA VAL A 326 4.90 -4.21 -12.25
C VAL A 326 4.71 -3.55 -13.61
N ILE A 327 4.01 -4.21 -14.54
CA ILE A 327 3.74 -3.68 -15.89
C ILE A 327 2.95 -2.37 -15.79
N GLY A 328 1.88 -2.36 -15.01
CA GLY A 328 1.00 -1.20 -14.85
C GLY A 328 1.68 -0.01 -14.18
N GLY A 329 2.45 -0.27 -13.13
CA GLY A 329 3.15 0.80 -12.40
C GLY A 329 4.28 1.43 -13.19
N VAL A 330 5.10 0.63 -13.86
CA VAL A 330 6.17 1.11 -14.74
C VAL A 330 5.59 1.88 -15.93
N GLY A 331 4.58 1.30 -16.60
CA GLY A 331 3.91 1.93 -17.73
C GLY A 331 3.22 3.25 -17.36
N ALA A 332 2.50 3.27 -16.26
CA ALA A 332 1.83 4.47 -15.77
C ALA A 332 2.82 5.55 -15.31
N GLY A 333 3.90 5.18 -14.64
CA GLY A 333 4.97 6.12 -14.25
C GLY A 333 5.63 6.78 -15.47
N TRP A 334 5.94 5.98 -16.50
CA TRP A 334 6.49 6.49 -17.75
C TRP A 334 5.50 7.41 -18.50
N LEU A 335 4.23 7.00 -18.57
CA LEU A 335 3.18 7.76 -19.22
C LEU A 335 2.88 9.07 -18.47
N ALA A 336 2.90 9.02 -17.13
CA ALA A 336 2.73 10.20 -16.27
C ALA A 336 3.77 11.28 -16.55
N GLY A 337 5.02 10.89 -16.84
CA GLY A 337 6.08 11.81 -17.23
C GLY A 337 5.86 12.52 -18.57
N ARG A 338 4.94 12.03 -19.42
CA ARG A 338 4.63 12.58 -20.75
C ARG A 338 3.31 13.36 -20.80
N ILE A 339 2.25 12.79 -20.24
CA ILE A 339 0.89 13.34 -20.35
C ILE A 339 0.29 13.73 -18.98
N GLY A 340 1.09 13.62 -17.92
CA GLY A 340 0.67 13.88 -16.55
C GLY A 340 0.00 12.66 -15.88
N PRO A 341 0.01 12.59 -14.52
CA PRO A 341 -0.40 11.40 -13.77
C PRO A 341 -1.93 11.19 -13.69
N ALA A 342 -2.75 12.19 -13.99
CA ALA A 342 -4.21 12.06 -13.89
C ALA A 342 -4.80 11.12 -14.98
N ILE A 343 -4.21 11.12 -16.18
CA ILE A 343 -4.69 10.27 -17.29
C ILE A 343 -4.37 8.79 -17.05
N PRO A 344 -3.15 8.38 -16.66
CA PRO A 344 -2.87 6.99 -16.30
C PRO A 344 -3.68 6.51 -15.08
N LEU A 345 -3.98 7.39 -14.10
CA LEU A 345 -4.88 7.08 -12.99
C LEU A 345 -6.27 6.68 -13.50
N LEU A 346 -6.87 7.52 -14.34
CA LEU A 346 -8.17 7.23 -14.93
C LEU A 346 -8.15 5.96 -15.80
N GLY A 347 -7.08 5.77 -16.58
CA GLY A 347 -6.88 4.57 -17.40
C GLY A 347 -6.78 3.30 -16.57
N GLY A 348 -6.04 3.33 -15.45
CA GLY A 348 -5.96 2.22 -14.50
C GLY A 348 -7.31 1.90 -13.87
N ILE A 349 -8.08 2.92 -13.46
CA ILE A 349 -9.43 2.74 -12.90
C ILE A 349 -10.37 2.15 -13.96
N ALA A 350 -10.34 2.65 -15.18
CA ALA A 350 -11.18 2.12 -16.29
C ALA A 350 -10.83 0.66 -16.59
N LEU A 351 -9.54 0.31 -16.61
CA LEU A 351 -9.11 -1.08 -16.76
C LEU A 351 -9.60 -1.96 -15.61
N GLY A 352 -9.57 -1.45 -14.38
CA GLY A 352 -10.11 -2.12 -13.19
C GLY A 352 -11.61 -2.37 -13.30
N VAL A 353 -12.40 -1.39 -13.80
CA VAL A 353 -13.83 -1.57 -14.09
C VAL A 353 -14.05 -2.72 -15.07
N VAL A 354 -13.35 -2.70 -16.21
CA VAL A 354 -13.51 -3.74 -17.26
C VAL A 354 -13.14 -5.11 -16.69
N ALA A 355 -11.98 -5.23 -16.05
CA ALA A 355 -11.50 -6.49 -15.50
C ALA A 355 -12.46 -7.06 -14.44
N THR A 356 -13.00 -6.19 -13.57
CA THR A 356 -13.92 -6.62 -12.51
C THR A 356 -15.23 -7.10 -13.06
N PHE A 357 -15.87 -6.38 -13.99
CA PHE A 357 -17.14 -6.83 -14.57
C PHE A 357 -16.97 -8.04 -15.49
N THR A 358 -15.82 -8.18 -16.18
CA THR A 358 -15.50 -9.40 -16.96
C THR A 358 -15.36 -10.60 -16.03
N MET A 359 -14.92 -10.41 -14.78
CA MET A 359 -14.82 -11.48 -13.79
C MET A 359 -16.17 -12.13 -13.44
N LEU A 360 -17.32 -11.47 -13.69
CA LEU A 360 -18.64 -12.09 -13.56
C LEU A 360 -18.75 -13.38 -14.42
N ALA A 361 -18.15 -13.38 -15.63
CA ALA A 361 -18.05 -14.56 -16.45
C ALA A 361 -16.81 -15.43 -16.10
N GLY A 362 -15.81 -14.83 -15.44
CA GLY A 362 -14.56 -15.49 -15.06
C GLY A 362 -14.66 -16.32 -13.77
N VAL A 363 -15.73 -16.21 -13.00
CA VAL A 363 -15.90 -16.89 -11.69
C VAL A 363 -15.78 -18.41 -11.79
N SER A 364 -16.18 -19.01 -12.93
CA SER A 364 -16.13 -20.46 -13.20
C SER A 364 -15.18 -20.84 -14.34
N VAL A 365 -14.47 -19.86 -14.93
CA VAL A 365 -13.59 -20.06 -16.09
C VAL A 365 -12.17 -19.64 -15.77
N LEU A 366 -11.32 -20.58 -15.40
CA LEU A 366 -9.94 -20.32 -14.95
C LEU A 366 -9.11 -19.46 -15.94
N PRO A 367 -9.06 -19.74 -17.26
CA PRO A 367 -8.28 -18.91 -18.18
C PRO A 367 -8.73 -17.45 -18.18
N LEU A 368 -10.04 -17.21 -18.08
CA LEU A 368 -10.59 -15.87 -18.02
C LEU A 368 -10.28 -15.18 -16.69
N ALA A 369 -10.30 -15.93 -15.59
CA ALA A 369 -9.88 -15.44 -14.27
C ALA A 369 -8.40 -15.01 -14.25
N ILE A 370 -7.52 -15.77 -14.86
CA ILE A 370 -6.09 -15.42 -14.99
C ILE A 370 -5.93 -14.09 -15.77
N VAL A 371 -6.65 -13.93 -16.87
CA VAL A 371 -6.62 -12.69 -17.66
C VAL A 371 -7.18 -11.52 -16.84
N CYS A 372 -8.31 -11.71 -16.15
CA CYS A 372 -8.91 -10.68 -15.31
C CYS A 372 -8.00 -10.26 -14.15
N THR A 373 -7.35 -11.23 -13.48
CA THR A 373 -6.41 -10.93 -12.37
C THR A 373 -5.15 -10.24 -12.86
N ALA A 374 -4.64 -10.59 -14.05
CA ALA A 374 -3.55 -9.86 -14.69
C ALA A 374 -3.94 -8.40 -14.99
N MET A 375 -5.12 -8.19 -15.58
CA MET A 375 -5.65 -6.84 -15.86
C MET A 375 -5.87 -6.03 -14.57
N LEU A 376 -6.40 -6.66 -13.52
CA LEU A 376 -6.55 -6.04 -12.19
C LEU A 376 -5.19 -5.66 -11.61
N GLY A 377 -4.15 -6.49 -11.80
CA GLY A 377 -2.78 -6.16 -11.42
C GLY A 377 -2.27 -4.92 -12.16
N VAL A 378 -2.42 -4.87 -13.50
CA VAL A 378 -2.04 -3.69 -14.30
C VAL A 378 -2.78 -2.45 -13.81
N ALA A 379 -4.09 -2.56 -13.55
CA ALA A 379 -4.90 -1.49 -12.99
C ALA A 379 -4.33 -1.00 -11.65
N ALA A 380 -4.05 -1.92 -10.72
CA ALA A 380 -3.53 -1.59 -9.39
C ALA A 380 -2.16 -0.90 -9.43
N GLY A 381 -1.23 -1.41 -10.26
CA GLY A 381 0.06 -0.78 -10.47
C GLY A 381 -0.06 0.63 -11.04
N ALA A 382 -0.94 0.82 -12.04
CA ALA A 382 -1.20 2.12 -12.63
C ALA A 382 -1.85 3.10 -11.63
N ILE A 383 -2.81 2.64 -10.82
CA ILE A 383 -3.48 3.44 -9.78
C ILE A 383 -2.49 3.84 -8.69
N GLY A 384 -1.70 2.90 -8.19
CA GLY A 384 -0.70 3.16 -7.14
C GLY A 384 0.34 4.18 -7.60
N ALA A 385 1.03 3.91 -8.72
CA ALA A 385 2.06 4.80 -9.26
C ALA A 385 1.51 6.21 -9.59
N SER A 386 0.33 6.27 -10.23
CA SER A 386 -0.29 7.54 -10.59
C SER A 386 -0.82 8.30 -9.38
N GLY A 387 -1.35 7.59 -8.39
CA GLY A 387 -1.82 8.17 -7.13
C GLY A 387 -0.71 8.86 -6.35
N TYR A 388 0.41 8.17 -6.14
CA TYR A 388 1.59 8.77 -5.51
C TYR A 388 2.12 9.95 -6.33
N ASN A 389 2.26 9.79 -7.66
CA ASN A 389 2.72 10.84 -8.53
C ASN A 389 1.80 12.08 -8.48
N LEU A 390 0.49 11.88 -8.56
CA LEU A 390 -0.47 12.98 -8.57
C LEU A 390 -0.53 13.71 -7.23
N ALA A 391 -0.59 12.98 -6.14
CA ALA A 391 -0.66 13.56 -4.80
C ALA A 391 0.62 14.35 -4.46
N THR A 392 1.79 13.79 -4.76
CA THR A 392 3.07 14.48 -4.50
C THR A 392 3.35 15.63 -5.48
N ASP A 393 2.81 15.59 -6.71
CA ASP A 393 2.90 16.67 -7.69
C ASP A 393 2.05 17.90 -7.28
N LEU A 394 0.93 17.65 -6.61
CA LEU A 394 0.03 18.68 -6.09
C LEU A 394 0.46 19.24 -4.72
N ALA A 395 1.42 18.57 -4.07
CA ALA A 395 1.90 18.94 -2.75
C ALA A 395 3.07 19.95 -2.82
N PRO A 396 3.18 20.87 -1.85
CA PRO A 396 4.39 21.65 -1.67
C PRO A 396 5.62 20.73 -1.49
N THR A 397 6.77 21.15 -2.05
CA THR A 397 8.00 20.34 -2.07
C THR A 397 8.45 19.92 -0.67
N GLU A 398 8.23 20.78 0.33
CA GLU A 398 8.57 20.57 1.73
C GLU A 398 7.69 19.53 2.43
N ARG A 399 6.49 19.23 1.88
CA ARG A 399 5.47 18.35 2.47
C ARG A 399 5.19 17.09 1.67
N GLN A 400 6.03 16.77 0.69
CA GLN A 400 5.85 15.60 -0.19
C GLN A 400 5.86 14.29 0.60
N GLY A 401 6.67 14.17 1.65
CA GLY A 401 6.70 13.00 2.53
C GLY A 401 5.37 12.80 3.25
N THR A 402 4.83 13.86 3.86
CA THR A 402 3.53 13.84 4.56
C THR A 402 2.39 13.44 3.61
N VAL A 403 2.33 14.01 2.41
CA VAL A 403 1.27 13.71 1.44
C VAL A 403 1.42 12.30 0.87
N ALA A 404 2.63 11.84 0.60
CA ALA A 404 2.88 10.45 0.20
C ALA A 404 2.49 9.44 1.30
N GLY A 405 2.78 9.77 2.57
CA GLY A 405 2.32 8.98 3.72
C GLY A 405 0.79 8.89 3.78
N LEU A 406 0.08 9.99 3.51
CA LEU A 406 -1.38 10.00 3.46
C LEU A 406 -1.93 9.11 2.34
N VAL A 407 -1.30 9.08 1.17
CA VAL A 407 -1.63 8.14 0.09
C VAL A 407 -1.54 6.70 0.58
N SER A 408 -0.44 6.32 1.26
CA SER A 408 -0.27 4.96 1.80
C SER A 408 -1.39 4.58 2.77
N VAL A 409 -1.75 5.50 3.67
CA VAL A 409 -2.85 5.29 4.64
C VAL A 409 -4.18 5.09 3.91
N MET A 410 -4.48 5.90 2.89
CA MET A 410 -5.74 5.77 2.13
C MET A 410 -5.80 4.45 1.36
N LEU A 411 -4.70 4.01 0.76
CA LEU A 411 -4.61 2.70 0.10
C LEU A 411 -4.86 1.55 1.08
N ALA A 412 -4.26 1.60 2.27
CA ALA A 412 -4.45 0.61 3.32
C ALA A 412 -5.89 0.60 3.84
N LEU A 413 -6.46 1.78 4.16
CA LEU A 413 -7.81 1.91 4.68
C LEU A 413 -8.85 1.37 3.68
N GLY A 414 -8.74 1.74 2.39
CA GLY A 414 -9.59 1.21 1.34
C GLY A 414 -9.50 -0.31 1.26
N SER A 415 -8.28 -0.85 1.24
CA SER A 415 -8.05 -2.29 1.16
C SER A 415 -8.71 -3.07 2.30
N VAL A 416 -8.55 -2.62 3.54
CA VAL A 416 -9.12 -3.30 4.71
C VAL A 416 -10.65 -3.18 4.74
N THR A 417 -11.18 -1.96 4.56
CA THR A 417 -12.62 -1.71 4.65
C THR A 417 -13.41 -2.54 3.64
N PHE A 418 -12.98 -2.55 2.39
CA PHE A 418 -13.76 -3.25 1.34
C PHE A 418 -13.54 -4.76 1.33
N ASN A 419 -12.39 -5.25 1.83
CA ASN A 419 -12.22 -6.69 2.10
C ASN A 419 -13.24 -7.19 3.12
N VAL A 420 -13.46 -6.41 4.18
CA VAL A 420 -14.44 -6.75 5.22
C VAL A 420 -15.87 -6.74 4.65
N LEU A 421 -16.25 -5.68 3.93
CA LEU A 421 -17.59 -5.59 3.32
C LEU A 421 -17.84 -6.76 2.36
N GLY A 422 -16.88 -7.11 1.52
CA GLY A 422 -16.98 -8.26 0.63
C GLY A 422 -17.08 -9.58 1.40
N GLY A 423 -16.33 -9.74 2.48
CA GLY A 423 -16.40 -10.90 3.36
C GLY A 423 -17.76 -11.09 4.02
N GLU A 424 -18.42 -10.00 4.44
CA GLU A 424 -19.77 -10.05 5.00
C GLU A 424 -20.83 -10.42 3.96
N VAL A 425 -20.68 -9.98 2.71
CA VAL A 425 -21.54 -10.42 1.58
C VAL A 425 -21.45 -11.94 1.38
N LEU A 426 -20.24 -12.50 1.37
CA LEU A 426 -20.04 -13.94 1.25
C LEU A 426 -20.60 -14.69 2.45
N LYS A 427 -20.42 -14.17 3.66
CA LYS A 427 -20.96 -14.78 4.89
C LYS A 427 -22.49 -14.82 4.89
N ALA A 428 -23.14 -13.75 4.47
CA ALA A 428 -24.60 -13.65 4.38
C ALA A 428 -25.21 -14.63 3.37
N THR A 429 -24.39 -15.09 2.41
CA THR A 429 -24.82 -15.98 1.31
C THR A 429 -24.21 -17.38 1.41
N ARG A 430 -23.76 -17.82 2.60
CA ARG A 430 -23.20 -19.15 2.82
C ARG A 430 -24.22 -20.27 2.63
N ILE A 431 -23.78 -21.38 2.08
CA ILE A 431 -24.57 -22.63 1.99
C ILE A 431 -24.41 -23.36 3.33
N PRO A 432 -25.50 -23.57 4.10
CA PRO A 432 -25.41 -24.27 5.37
C PRO A 432 -24.83 -25.68 5.21
N GLY A 433 -23.77 -25.99 5.95
CA GLY A 433 -23.15 -27.33 5.96
C GLY A 433 -22.26 -27.67 4.76
N ALA A 434 -22.13 -26.82 3.76
CA ALA A 434 -21.22 -27.04 2.64
C ALA A 434 -19.81 -26.53 2.99
N LEU A 435 -18.84 -27.43 2.95
CA LEU A 435 -17.41 -27.14 3.15
C LEU A 435 -16.62 -27.62 1.92
N ALA A 436 -15.69 -26.78 1.43
CA ALA A 436 -14.66 -27.19 0.48
C ALA A 436 -13.31 -27.01 1.22
N ASP A 437 -12.58 -28.10 1.40
CA ASP A 437 -11.32 -28.17 2.16
C ASP A 437 -11.40 -27.49 3.55
N GLY A 438 -12.52 -27.71 4.26
CA GLY A 438 -12.77 -27.11 5.58
C GLY A 438 -13.24 -25.65 5.55
N ALA A 439 -13.26 -24.98 4.40
CA ALA A 439 -13.76 -23.61 4.24
C ALA A 439 -15.24 -23.59 3.84
N PRO A 440 -16.07 -22.69 4.40
CA PRO A 440 -17.50 -22.59 4.06
C PRO A 440 -17.68 -22.05 2.63
N VAL A 441 -18.53 -22.74 1.86
CA VAL A 441 -18.88 -22.34 0.47
C VAL A 441 -20.01 -21.34 0.48
N SER A 442 -19.91 -20.32 -0.35
CA SER A 442 -20.95 -19.32 -0.57
C SER A 442 -21.76 -19.60 -1.84
N MET A 443 -23.05 -19.19 -1.87
CA MET A 443 -23.88 -19.31 -3.06
C MET A 443 -23.32 -18.49 -4.23
N ALA A 444 -23.62 -18.90 -5.48
CA ALA A 444 -23.23 -18.16 -6.69
C ALA A 444 -23.65 -16.70 -6.65
N ILE A 445 -24.85 -16.42 -6.15
CA ILE A 445 -25.36 -15.05 -6.00
C ILE A 445 -24.48 -14.19 -5.10
N GLY A 446 -23.90 -14.75 -4.02
CA GLY A 446 -23.01 -14.04 -3.12
C GLY A 446 -21.71 -13.64 -3.80
N VAL A 447 -21.14 -14.55 -4.59
CA VAL A 447 -19.92 -14.28 -5.37
C VAL A 447 -20.19 -13.20 -6.42
N HIS A 448 -21.31 -13.28 -7.16
CA HIS A 448 -21.67 -12.24 -8.13
C HIS A 448 -21.95 -10.89 -7.47
N LEU A 449 -22.66 -10.87 -6.32
CA LEU A 449 -22.87 -9.63 -5.55
C LEU A 449 -21.57 -9.02 -5.08
N TYR A 450 -20.60 -9.84 -4.68
CA TYR A 450 -19.26 -9.37 -4.30
C TYR A 450 -18.55 -8.68 -5.49
N VAL A 451 -18.57 -9.32 -6.67
CA VAL A 451 -17.99 -8.73 -7.90
C VAL A 451 -18.69 -7.43 -8.27
N LEU A 452 -20.03 -7.38 -8.19
CA LEU A 452 -20.81 -6.17 -8.45
C LEU A 452 -20.48 -5.04 -7.47
N LEU A 453 -20.32 -5.36 -6.19
CA LEU A 453 -19.88 -4.38 -5.18
C LEU A 453 -18.51 -3.80 -5.54
N ALA A 454 -17.51 -4.65 -5.82
CA ALA A 454 -16.18 -4.22 -6.20
C ALA A 454 -16.18 -3.40 -7.51
N GLY A 455 -16.95 -3.83 -8.52
CA GLY A 455 -17.12 -3.10 -9.79
C GLY A 455 -17.74 -1.72 -9.59
N THR A 456 -18.76 -1.62 -8.75
CA THR A 456 -19.41 -0.35 -8.40
C THR A 456 -18.42 0.62 -7.75
N LEU A 457 -17.55 0.13 -6.86
CA LEU A 457 -16.52 0.94 -6.23
C LEU A 457 -15.51 1.48 -7.25
N PHE A 458 -15.09 0.68 -8.23
CA PHE A 458 -14.26 1.16 -9.32
C PHE A 458 -14.95 2.23 -10.17
N VAL A 459 -16.25 2.05 -10.47
CA VAL A 459 -17.05 3.05 -11.19
C VAL A 459 -17.13 4.35 -10.38
N LEU A 460 -17.37 4.25 -9.07
CA LEU A 460 -17.38 5.42 -8.19
C LEU A 460 -15.99 6.10 -8.12
N ALA A 461 -14.90 5.34 -8.16
CA ALA A 461 -13.55 5.88 -8.21
C ALA A 461 -13.26 6.66 -9.51
N ALA A 462 -13.93 6.31 -10.61
CA ALA A 462 -13.79 7.01 -11.88
C ALA A 462 -14.35 8.46 -11.83
N VAL A 463 -15.29 8.76 -10.95
CA VAL A 463 -15.88 10.10 -10.80
C VAL A 463 -14.84 11.14 -10.36
N PRO A 464 -14.16 10.98 -9.20
CA PRO A 464 -13.09 11.91 -8.82
C PRO A 464 -11.93 11.92 -9.82
N ALA A 465 -11.58 10.77 -10.43
CA ALA A 465 -10.51 10.71 -11.42
C ALA A 465 -10.82 11.51 -12.70
N THR A 466 -12.04 11.45 -13.21
CA THR A 466 -12.47 12.26 -14.36
C THR A 466 -12.46 13.76 -14.05
N ASN A 467 -12.87 14.15 -12.85
CA ASN A 467 -12.81 15.54 -12.40
C ASN A 467 -11.34 16.06 -12.34
N LEU A 468 -10.39 15.22 -11.91
CA LEU A 468 -8.97 15.56 -11.91
C LEU A 468 -8.42 15.79 -13.33
N VAL A 469 -8.81 14.95 -14.29
CA VAL A 469 -8.41 15.12 -15.71
C VAL A 469 -9.00 16.41 -16.28
N ARG A 470 -10.27 16.71 -16.01
CA ARG A 470 -10.93 17.94 -16.47
C ARG A 470 -10.28 19.20 -15.88
N HIS A 471 -9.98 19.19 -14.59
CA HIS A 471 -9.33 20.29 -13.90
C HIS A 471 -7.94 20.60 -14.50
N ARG A 472 -7.12 19.57 -14.76
CA ARG A 472 -5.81 19.76 -15.41
C ARG A 472 -5.92 20.32 -16.85
N ARG A 473 -6.89 19.85 -17.64
CA ARG A 473 -7.12 20.38 -18.99
C ARG A 473 -7.51 21.85 -18.95
N GLY A 474 -8.35 22.26 -18.00
CA GLY A 474 -8.74 23.65 -17.80
C GLY A 474 -7.55 24.57 -17.48
N MET A 475 -6.62 24.13 -16.61
CA MET A 475 -5.41 24.90 -16.33
C MET A 475 -4.49 25.03 -17.56
N GLN A 476 -4.28 23.95 -18.31
CA GLN A 476 -3.46 23.98 -19.52
C GLN A 476 -4.04 24.84 -20.65
N SER A 477 -5.36 24.97 -20.73
CA SER A 477 -6.03 25.85 -21.70
C SER A 477 -5.95 27.33 -21.27
N ALA A 478 -5.92 27.62 -19.99
CA ALA A 478 -5.78 28.97 -19.44
C ALA A 478 -4.34 29.51 -19.60
N ASP A 479 -3.34 28.63 -19.52
CA ASP A 479 -1.92 28.96 -19.68
C ASP A 479 -1.45 29.08 -21.15
N ARG A 480 -2.29 28.73 -22.12
CA ARG A 480 -1.96 29.02 -23.53
C ARG A 480 -2.08 30.51 -23.75
N PRO A 481 -0.97 31.23 -24.08
CA PRO A 481 -1.08 32.63 -24.42
C PRO A 481 -2.07 32.73 -25.60
N ARG A 482 -3.08 33.59 -25.44
CA ARG A 482 -3.92 34.02 -26.59
C ARG A 482 -2.91 34.46 -27.64
N ARG A 483 -2.78 33.68 -28.71
CA ARG A 483 -2.08 34.17 -29.88
C ARG A 483 -2.78 35.48 -30.22
N ALA A 484 -2.13 36.58 -29.92
CA ALA A 484 -2.57 37.87 -30.32
C ALA A 484 -2.68 37.82 -31.85
N ASP A 485 -3.88 38.05 -32.32
CA ASP A 485 -4.15 38.37 -33.71
C ASP A 485 -3.39 39.65 -34.01
N TRP A 486 -2.17 39.49 -34.53
CA TRP A 486 -1.47 40.54 -35.24
C TRP A 486 -1.72 40.24 -36.71
N CYS A 487 -2.82 40.77 -37.27
CA CYS A 487 -2.94 41.16 -38.66
C CYS A 487 -2.66 42.63 -38.81
#